data_a0bd7f12ddfde0396c435fb688ed596e
#
_entry.id   a0bd7f12ddfde0396c435fb688ed596e
#
_cell.length_a   1.000
_cell.length_b   1.000
_cell.length_c   1.000
_cell.angle_alpha   90.00
_cell.angle_beta   90.00
_cell.angle_gamma   90.00
#
_symmetry.space_group_name_H-M   'P 1'
#
loop_
_entity.id
_entity.type
_entity.pdbx_description
1 polymer ?
#
loop_
_entity_poly.entity_id
_entity_poly.type
_entity_poly.pdbx_seq_one_letter_code
_entity_poly.pdbx_strand_id
1 'polypeptide(L)'
;MIHIRRTDLTKARYVREGYVRPTAEYFRRAMSYFTDCLERVLFVVLSDDQAWCRIHINATYIVYSSGHSPIVDMAIAALCDHTIITVGTYGWWAAWFTNGITITQHNIPVNGSALSKQFYRADHYKSDWIGL
;
A
#
# COMPACT_ATOMS: atom_id res chain seq x y z
N MET A 1 0.62 9.35 1.13
CA MET A 1 -0.25 8.72 0.11
C MET A 1 -0.58 7.28 0.45
N ILE A 2 -1.61 6.70 -0.18
CA ILE A 2 -1.99 5.28 -0.04
C ILE A 2 -1.89 4.64 -1.42
N HIS A 3 -0.99 3.69 -1.63
CA HIS A 3 -0.91 2.91 -2.86
C HIS A 3 -1.59 1.55 -2.67
N ILE A 4 -2.57 1.26 -3.50
CA ILE A 4 -3.41 0.05 -3.43
C ILE A 4 -3.30 -0.74 -4.73
N ARG A 5 -2.54 -1.83 -4.72
CA ARG A 5 -2.53 -2.81 -5.80
C ARG A 5 -3.53 -3.92 -5.49
N ARG A 6 -4.46 -4.18 -6.40
CA ARG A 6 -5.57 -5.05 -6.08
C ARG A 6 -6.07 -5.93 -7.23
N THR A 7 -6.16 -5.39 -8.46
CA THR A 7 -6.85 -6.06 -9.57
C THR A 7 -6.24 -7.40 -9.96
N ASP A 8 -4.92 -7.47 -10.09
CA ASP A 8 -4.23 -8.71 -10.45
C ASP A 8 -4.14 -9.70 -9.28
N LEU A 9 -4.14 -9.23 -8.04
CA LEU A 9 -4.13 -10.08 -6.83
C LEU A 9 -5.44 -10.88 -6.64
N THR A 10 -6.46 -10.61 -7.47
CA THR A 10 -7.69 -11.42 -7.48
C THR A 10 -7.51 -12.73 -8.25
N LYS A 11 -6.49 -12.85 -9.09
CA LYS A 11 -6.25 -14.04 -9.91
C LYS A 11 -5.80 -15.22 -9.04
N ALA A 12 -6.37 -16.40 -9.30
CA ALA A 12 -6.08 -17.63 -8.58
C ALA A 12 -4.58 -18.00 -8.54
N ARG A 13 -3.81 -17.59 -9.54
CA ARG A 13 -2.35 -17.76 -9.59
C ARG A 13 -1.68 -17.09 -8.38
N TYR A 14 -1.94 -15.80 -8.15
CA TYR A 14 -1.28 -15.06 -7.07
C TYR A 14 -1.69 -15.56 -5.68
N VAL A 15 -2.95 -15.97 -5.51
CA VAL A 15 -3.42 -16.57 -4.26
C VAL A 15 -2.64 -17.87 -3.98
N ARG A 16 -2.46 -18.73 -4.98
CA ARG A 16 -1.68 -19.99 -4.83
C ARG A 16 -0.20 -19.74 -4.57
N GLU A 17 0.37 -18.67 -5.11
CA GLU A 17 1.75 -18.26 -4.86
C GLU A 17 1.97 -17.73 -3.43
N GLY A 18 0.91 -17.32 -2.74
CA GLY A 18 0.98 -16.83 -1.37
C GLY A 18 0.80 -15.32 -1.20
N TYR A 19 0.32 -14.64 -2.24
CA TYR A 19 -0.08 -13.24 -2.13
C TYR A 19 -1.41 -13.11 -1.39
N VAL A 20 -1.51 -12.10 -0.54
CA VAL A 20 -2.73 -11.75 0.19
C VAL A 20 -3.29 -10.44 -0.35
N ARG A 21 -4.57 -10.47 -0.72
CA ARG A 21 -5.27 -9.25 -1.12
C ARG A 21 -5.38 -8.31 0.08
N PRO A 22 -5.08 -7.02 -0.07
CA PRO A 22 -5.24 -6.06 1.01
C PRO A 22 -6.72 -5.92 1.38
N THR A 23 -7.00 -5.84 2.68
CA THR A 23 -8.34 -5.68 3.23
C THR A 23 -8.61 -4.23 3.62
N ALA A 24 -9.89 -3.85 3.68
CA ALA A 24 -10.29 -2.53 4.19
C ALA A 24 -9.78 -2.30 5.63
N GLU A 25 -9.75 -3.36 6.44
CA GLU A 25 -9.26 -3.31 7.82
C GLU A 25 -7.77 -2.95 7.90
N TYR A 26 -6.93 -3.49 7.01
CA TYR A 26 -5.52 -3.08 6.93
C TYR A 26 -5.39 -1.57 6.70
N PHE A 27 -6.12 -1.04 5.73
CA PHE A 27 -6.06 0.40 5.45
C PHE A 27 -6.63 1.24 6.59
N ARG A 28 -7.73 0.82 7.22
CA ARG A 28 -8.28 1.52 8.37
C ARG A 28 -7.25 1.64 9.50
N ARG A 29 -6.55 0.55 9.84
CA ARG A 29 -5.49 0.54 10.85
C ARG A 29 -4.30 1.44 10.46
N ALA A 30 -3.87 1.33 9.21
CA ALA A 30 -2.76 2.13 8.70
C ALA A 30 -3.08 3.63 8.65
N MET A 31 -4.31 3.99 8.28
CA MET A 31 -4.78 5.38 8.30
C MET A 31 -4.90 5.92 9.71
N SER A 32 -5.43 5.13 10.67
CA SER A 32 -5.51 5.51 12.09
C SER A 32 -4.13 5.84 12.65
N TYR A 33 -3.10 5.07 12.32
CA TYR A 33 -1.74 5.38 12.75
C TYR A 33 -1.35 6.84 12.44
N PHE A 34 -1.64 7.32 11.24
CA PHE A 34 -1.30 8.70 10.87
C PHE A 34 -2.23 9.73 11.50
N THR A 35 -3.53 9.45 11.60
CA THR A 35 -4.46 10.39 12.27
C THR A 35 -4.23 10.52 13.77
N ASP A 36 -3.66 9.49 14.39
CA ASP A 36 -3.33 9.50 15.82
C ASP A 36 -1.99 10.22 16.11
N CYS A 37 -1.08 10.23 15.12
CA CYS A 37 0.26 10.81 15.26
C CYS A 37 0.41 12.22 14.69
N LEU A 38 -0.46 12.65 13.77
CA LEU A 38 -0.35 13.90 13.04
C LEU A 38 -1.59 14.76 13.22
N GLU A 39 -1.40 16.05 13.42
CA GLU A 39 -2.49 17.00 13.66
C GLU A 39 -3.45 17.14 12.46
N ARG A 40 -2.91 17.09 11.24
CA ARG A 40 -3.69 17.19 9.99
C ARG A 40 -3.15 16.21 8.95
N VAL A 41 -4.05 15.41 8.40
CA VAL A 41 -3.68 14.40 7.38
C VAL A 41 -4.61 14.51 6.18
N LEU A 42 -4.03 14.62 4.99
CA LEU A 42 -4.71 14.41 3.71
C LEU A 42 -4.26 13.08 3.12
N PHE A 43 -5.20 12.20 2.87
CA PHE A 43 -4.91 10.92 2.19
C PHE A 43 -5.07 11.06 0.68
N VAL A 44 -4.01 10.78 -0.06
CA VAL A 44 -4.02 10.70 -1.54
C VAL A 44 -3.99 9.23 -1.94
N VAL A 45 -5.05 8.74 -2.56
CA VAL A 45 -5.22 7.33 -2.94
C VAL A 45 -4.84 7.10 -4.39
N LEU A 46 -3.86 6.24 -4.60
CA LEU A 46 -3.39 5.76 -5.90
C LEU A 46 -3.72 4.27 -6.02
N SER A 47 -4.46 3.86 -7.05
CA SER A 47 -4.89 2.47 -7.18
C SER A 47 -5.24 2.08 -8.61
N ASP A 48 -5.04 0.81 -8.91
CA ASP A 48 -5.56 0.10 -10.09
C ASP A 48 -7.04 -0.33 -9.94
N ASP A 49 -7.65 -0.18 -8.74
CA ASP A 49 -9.04 -0.50 -8.43
C ASP A 49 -9.73 0.69 -7.73
N GLN A 50 -9.92 1.77 -8.46
CA GLN A 50 -10.52 3.01 -7.96
C GLN A 50 -11.95 2.82 -7.45
N ALA A 51 -12.73 1.93 -8.11
CA ALA A 51 -14.11 1.66 -7.69
C ALA A 51 -14.15 1.05 -6.29
N TRP A 52 -13.31 0.06 -6.03
CA TRP A 52 -13.19 -0.54 -4.70
C TRP A 52 -12.72 0.48 -3.66
N CYS A 53 -11.73 1.31 -4.01
CA CYS A 53 -11.21 2.31 -3.10
C CYS A 53 -12.28 3.29 -2.63
N ARG A 54 -13.11 3.80 -3.54
CA ARG A 54 -14.19 4.75 -3.20
C ARG A 54 -15.26 4.16 -2.27
N ILE A 55 -15.42 2.84 -2.27
CA ILE A 55 -16.38 2.15 -1.39
C ILE A 55 -15.77 1.86 -0.02
N HIS A 56 -14.49 1.50 0.03
CA HIS A 56 -13.90 0.90 1.22
C HIS A 56 -12.84 1.75 1.93
N ILE A 57 -12.31 2.79 1.28
CA ILE A 57 -11.29 3.66 1.85
C ILE A 57 -11.88 5.05 2.04
N ASN A 58 -12.23 5.39 3.27
CA ASN A 58 -12.87 6.66 3.59
C ASN A 58 -12.12 7.39 4.72
N ALA A 59 -11.98 8.69 4.59
CA ALA A 59 -11.46 9.60 5.60
C ALA A 59 -12.09 10.99 5.45
N THR A 60 -11.97 11.83 6.48
CA THR A 60 -12.47 13.21 6.46
C THR A 60 -11.80 14.01 5.33
N TYR A 61 -10.48 13.82 5.15
CA TYR A 61 -9.71 14.46 4.08
C TYR A 61 -9.08 13.38 3.20
N ILE A 62 -9.69 13.13 2.05
CA ILE A 62 -9.24 12.12 1.10
C ILE A 62 -9.41 12.59 -0.35
N VAL A 63 -8.41 12.30 -1.17
CA VAL A 63 -8.41 12.54 -2.62
C VAL A 63 -8.07 11.22 -3.32
N TYR A 64 -8.85 10.89 -4.35
CA TYR A 64 -8.57 9.72 -5.19
C TYR A 64 -7.94 10.21 -6.49
N SER A 65 -6.68 9.90 -6.70
CA SER A 65 -6.00 10.15 -7.96
C SER A 65 -6.54 9.20 -9.02
N SER A 66 -7.04 9.74 -10.11
CA SER A 66 -7.61 8.95 -11.20
C SER A 66 -7.40 9.64 -12.55
N GLY A 67 -7.29 8.84 -13.61
CA GLY A 67 -7.11 9.37 -14.98
C GLY A 67 -5.69 9.80 -15.33
N HIS A 68 -4.73 9.55 -14.44
CA HIS A 68 -3.31 9.84 -14.68
C HIS A 68 -2.54 8.62 -15.16
N SER A 69 -1.40 8.85 -15.79
CA SER A 69 -0.48 7.77 -16.11
C SER A 69 0.26 7.29 -14.83
N PRO A 70 0.76 6.04 -14.80
CA PRO A 70 1.55 5.55 -13.66
C PRO A 70 2.77 6.42 -13.32
N ILE A 71 3.33 7.11 -14.29
CA ILE A 71 4.47 8.04 -14.08
C ILE A 71 4.01 9.27 -13.30
N VAL A 72 2.85 9.83 -13.62
CA VAL A 72 2.26 10.97 -12.90
C VAL A 72 1.90 10.56 -11.48
N ASP A 73 1.29 9.39 -11.29
CA ASP A 73 0.98 8.85 -9.96
C ASP A 73 2.26 8.64 -9.13
N MET A 74 3.36 8.21 -9.75
CA MET A 74 4.66 8.10 -9.06
C MET A 74 5.20 9.47 -8.64
N ALA A 75 5.06 10.48 -9.49
CA ALA A 75 5.46 11.85 -9.15
C ALA A 75 4.61 12.43 -8.00
N ILE A 76 3.29 12.18 -8.01
CA ILE A 76 2.41 12.54 -6.90
C ILE A 76 2.85 11.85 -5.60
N ALA A 77 3.17 10.55 -5.67
CA ALA A 77 3.66 9.81 -4.52
C ALA A 77 4.94 10.40 -3.94
N ALA A 78 5.89 10.78 -4.79
CA ALA A 78 7.17 11.38 -4.38
C ALA A 78 7.01 12.77 -3.72
N LEU A 79 5.90 13.45 -3.94
CA LEU A 79 5.58 14.74 -3.32
C LEU A 79 4.82 14.61 -1.99
N CYS A 80 4.43 13.40 -1.60
CA CYS A 80 3.76 13.15 -0.32
C CYS A 80 4.79 12.97 0.80
N ASP A 81 4.37 13.20 2.06
CA ASP A 81 5.25 13.11 3.23
C ASP A 81 5.41 11.67 3.74
N HIS A 82 4.37 10.85 3.65
CA HIS A 82 4.30 9.50 4.21
C HIS A 82 3.54 8.54 3.30
N THR A 83 3.71 7.23 3.52
CA THR A 83 3.10 6.22 2.64
C THR A 83 2.44 5.07 3.40
N ILE A 84 1.34 4.58 2.83
CA ILE A 84 0.74 3.29 3.12
C ILE A 84 0.81 2.48 1.81
N ILE A 85 1.48 1.33 1.82
CA ILE A 85 1.65 0.53 0.62
C ILE A 85 1.17 -0.90 0.80
N THR A 86 0.73 -1.50 -0.30
CA THR A 86 0.49 -2.93 -0.41
C THR A 86 1.68 -3.62 -1.10
N VAL A 87 1.56 -4.90 -1.37
CA VAL A 87 2.60 -5.65 -2.06
C VAL A 87 2.82 -5.15 -3.49
N GLY A 88 4.07 -5.20 -3.93
CA GLY A 88 4.47 -4.90 -5.31
C GLY A 88 5.55 -3.83 -5.40
N THR A 89 6.34 -3.93 -6.46
CA THR A 89 7.51 -3.06 -6.68
C THR A 89 7.13 -1.61 -6.92
N TYR A 90 5.98 -1.35 -7.55
CA TYR A 90 5.53 0.04 -7.78
C TYR A 90 5.31 0.79 -6.46
N GLY A 91 4.53 0.21 -5.53
CA GLY A 91 4.31 0.81 -4.20
C GLY A 91 5.60 0.92 -3.40
N TRP A 92 6.50 -0.05 -3.54
CA TRP A 92 7.81 -0.03 -2.92
C TRP A 92 8.65 1.17 -3.38
N TRP A 93 8.73 1.41 -4.70
CA TRP A 93 9.44 2.57 -5.24
C TRP A 93 8.77 3.89 -4.87
N ALA A 94 7.45 3.94 -4.86
CA ALA A 94 6.71 5.10 -4.40
C ALA A 94 7.09 5.47 -2.95
N ALA A 95 7.13 4.48 -2.05
CA ALA A 95 7.56 4.69 -0.66
C ALA A 95 9.03 5.08 -0.54
N TRP A 96 9.89 4.52 -1.40
CA TRP A 96 11.31 4.89 -1.44
C TRP A 96 11.50 6.36 -1.80
N PHE A 97 10.81 6.86 -2.83
CA PHE A 97 10.90 8.25 -3.26
C PHE A 97 10.28 9.23 -2.26
N THR A 98 9.18 8.86 -1.62
CA THR A 98 8.56 9.65 -0.55
C THR A 98 9.51 9.81 0.65
N ASN A 99 10.27 8.76 0.97
CA ASN A 99 11.27 8.73 2.04
C ASN A 99 10.78 9.18 3.44
N GLY A 100 9.48 9.02 3.70
CA GLY A 100 8.86 9.29 5.00
C GLY A 100 8.48 8.01 5.75
N ILE A 101 7.64 8.14 6.77
CA ILE A 101 7.09 6.97 7.47
C ILE A 101 6.32 6.12 6.47
N THR A 102 6.66 4.84 6.41
CA THR A 102 6.02 3.89 5.50
C THR A 102 5.38 2.75 6.28
N ILE A 103 4.08 2.53 6.03
CA ILE A 103 3.34 1.38 6.54
C ILE A 103 3.18 0.35 5.43
N THR A 104 3.52 -0.91 5.72
CA THR A 104 3.47 -2.03 4.78
C THR A 104 2.57 -3.13 5.30
N GLN A 105 1.98 -3.90 4.40
CA GLN A 105 1.22 -5.09 4.76
C GLN A 105 2.16 -6.20 5.26
N HIS A 106 1.94 -6.67 6.51
CA HIS A 106 2.85 -7.62 7.16
C HIS A 106 2.56 -9.09 6.81
N ASN A 107 1.31 -9.44 6.55
CA ASN A 107 0.86 -10.82 6.36
C ASN A 107 1.12 -11.39 4.95
N ILE A 108 2.14 -10.86 4.26
CA ILE A 108 2.61 -11.34 2.96
C ILE A 108 4.09 -11.70 3.09
N PRO A 109 4.48 -12.85 2.56
CA PRO A 109 3.66 -13.93 1.98
C PRO A 109 2.93 -14.79 3.02
N VAL A 110 1.94 -15.56 2.56
CA VAL A 110 1.29 -16.58 3.42
C VAL A 110 2.32 -17.65 3.81
N ASN A 111 2.39 -17.96 5.09
CA ASN A 111 3.30 -18.98 5.61
C ASN A 111 3.10 -20.34 4.92
N GLY A 112 4.20 -20.99 4.55
CA GLY A 112 4.19 -22.27 3.85
C GLY A 112 3.91 -22.20 2.34
N SER A 113 3.64 -21.01 1.79
CA SER A 113 3.45 -20.80 0.36
C SER A 113 4.75 -20.90 -0.44
N ALA A 114 4.64 -21.01 -1.77
CA ALA A 114 5.81 -20.99 -2.64
C ALA A 114 6.62 -19.69 -2.49
N LEU A 115 5.93 -18.57 -2.38
CA LEU A 115 6.56 -17.26 -2.20
C LEU A 115 7.29 -17.17 -0.85
N SER A 116 6.73 -17.72 0.24
CA SER A 116 7.34 -17.65 1.57
C SER A 116 8.68 -18.38 1.69
N LYS A 117 8.95 -19.33 0.79
CA LYS A 117 10.23 -20.04 0.74
C LYS A 117 11.38 -19.23 0.16
N GLN A 118 11.05 -18.14 -0.53
CA GLN A 118 12.01 -17.31 -1.27
C GLN A 118 11.98 -15.83 -0.84
N PHE A 119 11.05 -15.47 0.05
CA PHE A 119 10.83 -14.10 0.47
C PHE A 119 11.24 -13.90 1.93
N TYR A 120 12.32 -13.21 2.13
CA TYR A 120 12.77 -12.75 3.44
C TYR A 120 12.47 -11.26 3.56
N ARG A 121 11.58 -10.88 4.48
CA ARG A 121 11.12 -9.50 4.62
C ARG A 121 12.28 -8.51 4.79
N ALA A 122 13.31 -8.86 5.54
CA ALA A 122 14.47 -8.02 5.80
C ALA A 122 15.28 -7.69 4.53
N ASP A 123 15.20 -8.54 3.49
CA ASP A 123 15.89 -8.31 2.22
C ASP A 123 15.11 -7.41 1.27
N HIS A 124 13.81 -7.24 1.52
CA HIS A 124 12.90 -6.55 0.63
C HIS A 124 12.35 -5.23 1.18
N TYR A 125 12.30 -5.06 2.49
CA TYR A 125 11.76 -3.86 3.12
C TYR A 125 12.79 -3.24 4.06
N LYS A 126 12.82 -1.91 4.11
CA LYS A 126 13.68 -1.18 5.04
C LYS A 126 13.30 -1.53 6.48
N SER A 127 14.28 -1.55 7.38
CA SER A 127 14.09 -1.91 8.79
C SER A 127 13.21 -0.92 9.56
N ASP A 128 13.11 0.32 9.08
CA ASP A 128 12.29 1.39 9.62
C ASP A 128 10.84 1.41 9.07
N TRP A 129 10.52 0.55 8.09
CA TRP A 129 9.16 0.43 7.57
C TRP A 129 8.28 -0.41 8.47
N ILE A 130 7.12 0.15 8.86
CA ILE A 130 6.20 -0.43 9.83
C ILE A 130 5.34 -1.50 9.16
N GLY A 131 5.37 -2.72 9.66
CA GLY A 131 4.50 -3.82 9.20
C GLY A 131 3.22 -3.90 10.04
N LEU A 132 2.05 -3.82 9.40
CA LEU A 132 0.73 -4.01 10.02
C LEU A 132 -0.01 -5.22 9.46
#